data_1afb9e3ee1287a63d31092aaef6a1638
#
_entry.id   1afb9e3ee1287a63d31092aaef6a1638
#
_cell.length_a   1.000
_cell.length_b   1.000
_cell.length_c   1.000
_cell.angle_alpha   90.00
_cell.angle_beta   90.00
_cell.angle_gamma   90.00
#
_symmetry.space_group_name_H-M   'P 1'
#
loop_
_entity.id
_entity.type
_entity.pdbx_description
1 polymer ?
#
loop_
_entity_poly.entity_id
_entity_poly.type
_entity_poly.pdbx_seq_one_letter_code
_entity_poly.pdbx_strand_id
1 'polypeptide(L)'
;MCFSALAVVLLCNFFEASQAMRIAIDAMGGDHAPDKIIQGAIESLEFLQSDDEIILVGPEELLREKLAAVLPAYSNVRIEPASQVIGMDESPVEAVRQKRNSSIVRMVKLAAAGGADAIISAGNTGALVAAGVLMLEALPGVERPGIAIPIPNGHNRVLLCDAGANVQPKARHLHQYAILASVYSQTLYGVETPRVGLLNIGTEEEKGTALVKETRLLLEKDAGLNFIGYVEGRDIFNDHCDVVITDGFTGNVVLKVIEGMGGSLLRTLKGQLAQLPAQTAGELAPIIKNTFNLYDHEEYGGALLLGVSGLFLKVHGSAGQKAIRNAVHAVKQATRHNINARISARLSERVA
;
A
#
# COMPACT_ATOMS: atom_id res chain seq x y z
N MET A 1 29.28 36.36 24.89
CA MET A 1 27.85 35.98 24.90
C MET A 1 27.56 35.25 23.60
N CYS A 2 27.76 33.93 23.60
CA CYS A 2 27.46 33.06 22.48
C CYS A 2 26.31 32.15 22.92
N PHE A 3 25.06 32.49 22.60
CA PHE A 3 23.95 31.58 22.75
C PHE A 3 23.91 30.70 21.52
N SER A 4 24.06 29.44 21.78
CA SER A 4 24.32 28.33 20.85
C SER A 4 23.16 28.13 19.85
N ALA A 5 23.54 28.05 18.57
CA ALA A 5 22.65 27.64 17.45
C ALA A 5 21.98 26.26 17.65
N LEU A 6 22.41 25.50 18.67
CA LEU A 6 21.85 24.20 19.03
C LEU A 6 20.46 24.28 19.67
N ALA A 7 20.12 25.42 20.32
CA ALA A 7 18.81 25.61 20.96
C ALA A 7 17.69 25.91 19.96
N VAL A 8 17.99 26.47 18.79
CA VAL A 8 17.01 26.79 17.73
C VAL A 8 16.62 25.52 16.96
N VAL A 9 17.55 24.59 16.76
CA VAL A 9 17.28 23.32 16.06
C VAL A 9 16.43 22.35 16.93
N LEU A 10 16.60 22.42 18.24
CA LEU A 10 15.80 21.60 19.19
C LEU A 10 14.37 22.12 19.41
N LEU A 11 14.10 23.41 19.16
CA LEU A 11 12.76 23.99 19.28
C LEU A 11 11.91 23.87 18.01
N CYS A 12 12.51 23.64 16.84
CA CYS A 12 11.77 23.38 15.60
C CYS A 12 11.16 21.98 15.50
N ASN A 13 11.56 21.03 16.35
CA ASN A 13 11.04 19.65 16.33
C ASN A 13 9.85 19.41 17.27
N PHE A 14 9.29 20.43 17.94
CA PHE A 14 8.30 20.21 19.00
C PHE A 14 6.88 20.74 18.72
N PHE A 15 6.60 21.34 17.57
CA PHE A 15 5.23 21.76 17.22
C PHE A 15 4.97 21.75 15.70
N GLU A 16 5.08 20.60 15.03
CA GLU A 16 4.18 20.38 13.91
C GLU A 16 2.83 20.00 14.55
N ALA A 17 1.92 20.96 14.64
CA ALA A 17 0.53 20.68 14.92
C ALA A 17 0.08 19.62 13.92
N SER A 18 -0.22 18.41 14.39
CA SER A 18 -0.71 17.33 13.53
C SER A 18 -1.93 17.87 12.81
N GLN A 19 -1.77 18.15 11.51
CA GLN A 19 -2.88 18.61 10.69
C GLN A 19 -3.94 17.51 10.68
N ALA A 20 -5.20 17.89 10.94
CA ALA A 20 -6.33 16.97 10.92
C ALA A 20 -6.34 16.17 9.62
N MET A 21 -6.41 14.85 9.71
CA MET A 21 -6.31 13.95 8.57
C MET A 21 -7.68 13.43 8.16
N ARG A 22 -8.01 13.55 6.87
CA ARG A 22 -9.26 13.07 6.28
C ARG A 22 -8.99 11.86 5.42
N ILE A 23 -9.55 10.71 5.81
CA ILE A 23 -9.35 9.42 5.15
C ILE A 23 -10.64 9.00 4.47
N ALA A 24 -10.66 8.98 3.13
CA ALA A 24 -11.79 8.47 2.36
C ALA A 24 -11.64 6.96 2.15
N ILE A 25 -12.68 6.21 2.50
CA ILE A 25 -12.72 4.75 2.40
C ILE A 25 -13.85 4.35 1.45
N ASP A 26 -13.52 3.57 0.42
CA ASP A 26 -14.47 2.96 -0.49
C ASP A 26 -15.30 1.91 0.25
N ALA A 27 -16.49 2.28 0.73
CA ALA A 27 -17.36 1.39 1.47
C ALA A 27 -17.92 0.23 0.65
N MET A 28 -17.85 0.32 -0.69
CA MET A 28 -18.39 -0.65 -1.63
C MET A 28 -17.33 -1.54 -2.29
N GLY A 29 -16.05 -1.35 -1.93
CA GLY A 29 -14.94 -2.10 -2.51
C GLY A 29 -14.69 -3.44 -1.81
N GLY A 30 -14.52 -4.52 -2.61
CA GLY A 30 -14.16 -5.85 -2.11
C GLY A 30 -15.34 -6.79 -1.85
N ASP A 31 -14.98 -8.05 -1.58
CA ASP A 31 -15.93 -9.19 -1.49
C ASP A 31 -16.84 -9.12 -0.27
N HIS A 32 -16.44 -8.39 0.75
CA HIS A 32 -17.13 -8.28 2.05
C HIS A 32 -17.73 -6.88 2.28
N ALA A 33 -17.82 -6.07 1.24
CA ALA A 33 -18.45 -4.76 1.28
C ALA A 33 -19.98 -4.87 1.41
N PRO A 34 -20.64 -3.93 2.10
CA PRO A 34 -20.06 -2.84 2.87
C PRO A 34 -19.70 -3.20 4.31
N ASP A 35 -20.21 -4.32 4.85
CA ASP A 35 -20.26 -4.61 6.28
C ASP A 35 -18.86 -4.66 6.93
N LYS A 36 -17.93 -5.43 6.35
CA LYS A 36 -16.57 -5.55 6.89
C LYS A 36 -15.74 -4.28 6.69
N ILE A 37 -16.02 -3.54 5.63
CA ILE A 37 -15.35 -2.26 5.38
C ILE A 37 -15.76 -1.23 6.43
N ILE A 38 -17.06 -1.09 6.68
CA ILE A 38 -17.61 -0.21 7.72
C ILE A 38 -17.06 -0.61 9.09
N GLN A 39 -17.12 -1.91 9.43
CA GLN A 39 -16.62 -2.41 10.71
C GLN A 39 -15.15 -2.05 10.93
N GLY A 40 -14.28 -2.32 9.95
CA GLY A 40 -12.85 -1.99 10.04
C GLY A 40 -12.59 -0.48 10.11
N ALA A 41 -13.38 0.33 9.39
CA ALA A 41 -13.30 1.78 9.47
C ALA A 41 -13.66 2.29 10.88
N ILE A 42 -14.70 1.77 11.50
CA ILE A 42 -15.09 2.15 12.87
C ILE A 42 -14.05 1.68 13.90
N GLU A 43 -13.57 0.44 13.80
CA GLU A 43 -12.51 -0.06 14.68
C GLU A 43 -11.23 0.75 14.57
N SER A 44 -10.96 1.38 13.42
CA SER A 44 -9.77 2.20 13.21
C SER A 44 -9.81 3.56 13.92
N LEU A 45 -10.97 4.00 14.40
CA LEU A 45 -11.11 5.27 15.12
C LEU A 45 -10.24 5.34 16.38
N GLU A 46 -9.88 4.19 16.96
CA GLU A 46 -8.95 4.12 18.09
C GLU A 46 -7.55 4.67 17.79
N PHE A 47 -7.14 4.66 16.51
CA PHE A 47 -5.85 5.21 16.07
C PHE A 47 -5.91 6.69 15.76
N LEU A 48 -7.10 7.25 15.61
CA LEU A 48 -7.32 8.60 15.13
C LEU A 48 -7.36 9.60 16.28
N GLN A 49 -7.02 10.86 15.99
CA GLN A 49 -7.20 11.97 16.88
C GLN A 49 -8.64 12.52 16.74
N SER A 50 -9.07 13.36 17.66
CA SER A 50 -10.43 13.90 17.68
C SER A 50 -10.80 14.74 16.46
N ASP A 51 -9.81 15.33 15.80
CA ASP A 51 -9.92 16.16 14.61
C ASP A 51 -9.69 15.38 13.29
N ASP A 52 -9.19 14.13 13.35
CA ASP A 52 -9.11 13.24 12.18
C ASP A 52 -10.53 12.80 11.76
N GLU A 53 -10.77 12.64 10.44
CA GLU A 53 -12.08 12.28 9.89
C GLU A 53 -12.01 11.02 9.02
N ILE A 54 -12.96 10.10 9.19
CA ILE A 54 -13.25 9.00 8.27
C ILE A 54 -14.41 9.42 7.35
N ILE A 55 -14.19 9.26 6.04
CA ILE A 55 -15.17 9.55 5.01
C ILE A 55 -15.55 8.24 4.32
N LEU A 56 -16.71 7.69 4.63
CA LEU A 56 -17.21 6.48 3.97
C LEU A 56 -17.90 6.85 2.66
N VAL A 57 -17.39 6.30 1.54
CA VAL A 57 -17.86 6.65 0.20
C VAL A 57 -18.72 5.52 -0.38
N GLY A 58 -20.00 5.80 -0.66
CA GLY A 58 -20.93 4.79 -1.17
C GLY A 58 -22.39 5.29 -1.23
N PRO A 59 -23.37 4.39 -1.51
CA PRO A 59 -24.78 4.73 -1.54
C PRO A 59 -25.27 5.28 -0.18
N GLU A 60 -25.73 6.53 -0.18
CA GLU A 60 -26.00 7.28 1.05
C GLU A 60 -27.04 6.60 1.96
N GLU A 61 -28.17 6.15 1.38
CA GLU A 61 -29.23 5.51 2.14
C GLU A 61 -28.76 4.23 2.83
N LEU A 62 -28.03 3.38 2.10
CA LEU A 62 -27.44 2.15 2.63
C LEU A 62 -26.44 2.44 3.76
N LEU A 63 -25.57 3.42 3.56
CA LEU A 63 -24.57 3.77 4.58
C LEU A 63 -25.21 4.40 5.82
N ARG A 64 -26.24 5.24 5.66
CA ARG A 64 -27.00 5.79 6.79
C ARG A 64 -27.70 4.70 7.60
N GLU A 65 -28.33 3.74 6.94
CA GLU A 65 -28.95 2.59 7.59
C GLU A 65 -27.92 1.78 8.41
N LYS A 66 -26.81 1.40 7.78
CA LYS A 66 -25.74 0.61 8.41
C LYS A 66 -25.05 1.34 9.58
N LEU A 67 -24.97 2.65 9.51
CA LEU A 67 -24.31 3.49 10.51
C LEU A 67 -25.27 4.09 11.53
N ALA A 68 -26.58 3.82 11.45
CA ALA A 68 -27.57 4.46 12.31
C ALA A 68 -27.28 4.33 13.81
N ALA A 69 -26.73 3.19 14.25
CA ALA A 69 -26.34 2.96 15.63
C ALA A 69 -24.98 3.57 16.01
N VAL A 70 -24.16 3.95 15.01
CA VAL A 70 -22.75 4.37 15.19
C VAL A 70 -22.61 5.89 15.08
N LEU A 71 -23.23 6.50 14.07
CA LEU A 71 -23.10 7.94 13.79
C LEU A 71 -23.41 8.87 15.00
N PRO A 72 -24.38 8.57 15.88
CA PRO A 72 -24.62 9.41 17.06
C PRO A 72 -23.44 9.43 18.05
N ALA A 73 -22.59 8.40 18.04
CA ALA A 73 -21.47 8.28 18.95
C ALA A 73 -20.14 8.86 18.38
N TYR A 74 -20.07 9.07 17.06
CA TYR A 74 -18.82 9.46 16.37
C TYR A 74 -19.05 10.64 15.43
N SER A 75 -18.73 11.84 15.87
CA SER A 75 -18.85 13.09 15.08
C SER A 75 -17.82 13.19 13.94
N ASN A 76 -16.78 12.38 13.98
CA ASN A 76 -15.68 12.34 13.01
C ASN A 76 -15.84 11.26 11.92
N VAL A 77 -17.05 10.73 11.74
CA VAL A 77 -17.41 9.83 10.63
C VAL A 77 -18.42 10.51 9.73
N ARG A 78 -18.08 10.67 8.45
CA ARG A 78 -18.92 11.31 7.44
C ARG A 78 -19.20 10.37 6.27
N ILE A 79 -20.35 10.56 5.62
CA ILE A 79 -20.73 9.88 4.39
C ILE A 79 -20.50 10.81 3.19
N GLU A 80 -19.80 10.33 2.16
CA GLU A 80 -19.71 10.95 0.84
C GLU A 80 -20.57 10.13 -0.14
N PRO A 81 -21.64 10.69 -0.70
CA PRO A 81 -22.56 9.96 -1.55
C PRO A 81 -21.93 9.50 -2.86
N ALA A 82 -22.11 8.21 -3.21
CA ALA A 82 -21.75 7.62 -4.50
C ALA A 82 -22.80 6.58 -4.89
N SER A 83 -23.49 6.79 -6.00
CA SER A 83 -24.63 5.95 -6.42
C SER A 83 -24.26 4.75 -7.31
N GLN A 84 -22.99 4.63 -7.72
CA GLN A 84 -22.52 3.58 -8.60
C GLN A 84 -21.36 2.81 -7.96
N VAL A 85 -21.20 1.56 -8.39
CA VAL A 85 -20.09 0.68 -7.95
C VAL A 85 -19.39 0.12 -9.19
N ILE A 86 -18.07 0.09 -9.20
CA ILE A 86 -17.27 -0.61 -10.21
C ILE A 86 -17.01 -2.02 -9.71
N GLY A 87 -17.46 -3.02 -10.47
CA GLY A 87 -17.25 -4.44 -10.17
C GLY A 87 -15.80 -4.88 -10.38
N MET A 88 -15.42 -6.01 -9.76
CA MET A 88 -14.06 -6.56 -9.85
C MET A 88 -13.71 -7.07 -11.26
N ASP A 89 -14.69 -7.44 -12.04
CA ASP A 89 -14.61 -8.01 -13.39
C ASP A 89 -14.73 -6.95 -14.53
N GLU A 90 -15.02 -5.70 -14.17
CA GLU A 90 -15.18 -4.65 -15.17
C GLU A 90 -13.83 -4.15 -15.71
N SER A 91 -13.84 -3.75 -17.01
CA SER A 91 -12.68 -3.10 -17.65
C SER A 91 -12.33 -1.80 -16.91
N PRO A 92 -11.14 -1.68 -16.32
CA PRO A 92 -10.80 -0.60 -15.40
C PRO A 92 -10.99 0.81 -15.96
N VAL A 93 -10.37 1.08 -17.12
CA VAL A 93 -10.37 2.42 -17.73
C VAL A 93 -11.76 2.79 -18.22
N GLU A 94 -12.47 1.82 -18.80
CA GLU A 94 -13.82 2.03 -19.31
C GLU A 94 -14.81 2.27 -18.16
N ALA A 95 -14.76 1.47 -17.11
CA ALA A 95 -15.61 1.62 -15.94
C ALA A 95 -15.42 3.00 -15.27
N VAL A 96 -14.17 3.47 -15.13
CA VAL A 96 -13.86 4.81 -14.59
C VAL A 96 -14.47 5.93 -15.45
N ARG A 97 -14.47 5.76 -16.79
CA ARG A 97 -15.05 6.75 -17.72
C ARG A 97 -16.57 6.76 -17.70
N GLN A 98 -17.20 5.59 -17.61
CA GLN A 98 -18.66 5.43 -17.66
C GLN A 98 -19.33 5.66 -16.31
N LYS A 99 -18.73 5.18 -15.22
CA LYS A 99 -19.27 5.25 -13.85
C LYS A 99 -18.68 6.41 -13.06
N ARG A 100 -18.95 7.63 -13.52
CA ARG A 100 -18.36 8.86 -12.93
C ARG A 100 -18.84 9.17 -11.51
N ASN A 101 -19.89 8.50 -11.04
CA ASN A 101 -20.42 8.60 -9.68
C ASN A 101 -20.23 7.30 -8.89
N SER A 102 -19.22 6.48 -9.26
CA SER A 102 -18.83 5.32 -8.48
C SER A 102 -18.04 5.72 -7.23
N SER A 103 -18.04 4.85 -6.21
CA SER A 103 -17.31 5.08 -4.96
C SER A 103 -15.83 5.37 -5.22
N ILE A 104 -15.15 4.59 -6.09
CA ILE A 104 -13.75 4.83 -6.47
C ILE A 104 -13.58 6.21 -7.10
N VAL A 105 -14.39 6.57 -8.10
CA VAL A 105 -14.25 7.85 -8.81
C VAL A 105 -14.57 9.04 -7.90
N ARG A 106 -15.60 8.94 -7.06
CA ARG A 106 -15.96 9.99 -6.09
C ARG A 106 -14.86 10.20 -5.08
N MET A 107 -14.32 9.12 -4.52
CA MET A 107 -13.23 9.16 -3.55
C MET A 107 -11.98 9.85 -4.13
N VAL A 108 -11.58 9.48 -5.36
CA VAL A 108 -10.41 10.10 -6.03
C VAL A 108 -10.65 11.57 -6.35
N LYS A 109 -11.87 11.94 -6.80
CA LYS A 109 -12.23 13.36 -7.00
C LYS A 109 -12.19 14.15 -5.71
N LEU A 110 -12.64 13.55 -4.61
CA LEU A 110 -12.59 14.19 -3.31
C LEU A 110 -11.14 14.49 -2.90
N ALA A 111 -10.24 13.53 -3.10
CA ALA A 111 -8.81 13.73 -2.84
C ALA A 111 -8.20 14.78 -3.77
N ALA A 112 -8.51 14.75 -5.07
CA ALA A 112 -8.04 15.74 -6.04
C ALA A 112 -8.49 17.17 -5.72
N ALA A 113 -9.67 17.32 -5.11
CA ALA A 113 -10.19 18.60 -4.65
C ALA A 113 -9.65 19.02 -3.26
N GLY A 114 -8.72 18.28 -2.68
CA GLY A 114 -8.21 18.53 -1.34
C GLY A 114 -9.21 18.24 -0.22
N GLY A 115 -10.26 17.47 -0.50
CA GLY A 115 -11.29 17.07 0.48
C GLY A 115 -10.97 15.78 1.23
N ALA A 116 -9.93 15.04 0.82
CA ALA A 116 -9.35 13.89 1.52
C ALA A 116 -7.84 13.87 1.34
N ASP A 117 -7.12 13.52 2.38
CA ASP A 117 -5.65 13.47 2.40
C ASP A 117 -5.13 12.07 2.03
N ALA A 118 -6.00 11.07 2.26
CA ALA A 118 -5.72 9.69 1.89
C ALA A 118 -6.99 8.97 1.43
N ILE A 119 -6.81 7.93 0.61
CA ILE A 119 -7.88 7.06 0.16
C ILE A 119 -7.52 5.58 0.34
N ILE A 120 -8.52 4.78 0.69
CA ILE A 120 -8.40 3.34 0.92
C ILE A 120 -9.50 2.62 0.13
N SER A 121 -9.13 1.64 -0.70
CA SER A 121 -10.12 0.81 -1.42
C SER A 121 -9.69 -0.64 -1.50
N ALA A 122 -10.62 -1.56 -1.24
CA ALA A 122 -10.50 -2.98 -1.53
C ALA A 122 -11.11 -3.36 -2.91
N GLY A 123 -11.62 -2.37 -3.66
CA GLY A 123 -12.25 -2.57 -4.97
C GLY A 123 -11.28 -2.91 -6.10
N ASN A 124 -11.73 -2.76 -7.34
CA ASN A 124 -10.98 -3.06 -8.56
C ASN A 124 -9.66 -2.28 -8.63
N THR A 125 -8.52 -3.00 -8.57
CA THR A 125 -7.17 -2.40 -8.53
C THR A 125 -6.88 -1.56 -9.77
N GLY A 126 -7.23 -2.08 -10.94
CA GLY A 126 -7.01 -1.35 -12.19
C GLY A 126 -7.84 -0.06 -12.26
N ALA A 127 -9.08 -0.09 -11.77
CA ALA A 127 -9.95 1.09 -11.71
C ALA A 127 -9.42 2.14 -10.72
N LEU A 128 -8.91 1.71 -9.55
CA LEU A 128 -8.30 2.60 -8.57
C LEU A 128 -7.04 3.27 -9.15
N VAL A 129 -6.15 2.49 -9.76
CA VAL A 129 -4.93 3.02 -10.42
C VAL A 129 -5.30 3.95 -11.57
N ALA A 130 -6.25 3.53 -12.45
CA ALA A 130 -6.68 4.35 -13.57
C ALA A 130 -7.30 5.68 -13.11
N ALA A 131 -8.15 5.66 -12.09
CA ALA A 131 -8.73 6.86 -11.51
C ALA A 131 -7.63 7.76 -10.89
N GLY A 132 -6.69 7.19 -10.14
CA GLY A 132 -5.56 7.90 -9.56
C GLY A 132 -4.72 8.60 -10.65
N VAL A 133 -4.29 7.85 -11.66
CA VAL A 133 -3.45 8.40 -12.75
C VAL A 133 -4.18 9.44 -13.60
N LEU A 134 -5.51 9.30 -13.80
CA LEU A 134 -6.29 10.21 -14.63
C LEU A 134 -6.73 11.49 -13.91
N MET A 135 -6.85 11.46 -12.61
CA MET A 135 -7.50 12.54 -11.83
C MET A 135 -6.59 13.21 -10.80
N LEU A 136 -5.51 12.55 -10.40
CA LEU A 136 -4.50 13.13 -9.53
C LEU A 136 -3.27 13.52 -10.33
N GLU A 137 -2.58 14.50 -9.83
CA GLU A 137 -1.27 14.86 -10.36
C GLU A 137 -0.23 13.85 -9.87
N ALA A 138 0.69 13.48 -10.76
CA ALA A 138 1.89 12.78 -10.33
C ALA A 138 2.75 13.72 -9.48
N LEU A 139 3.50 13.18 -8.54
CA LEU A 139 4.49 13.96 -7.81
C LEU A 139 5.53 14.52 -8.77
N PRO A 140 6.07 15.72 -8.52
CA PRO A 140 7.09 16.32 -9.38
C PRO A 140 8.23 15.34 -9.65
N GLY A 141 8.55 15.16 -10.93
CA GLY A 141 9.60 14.23 -11.38
C GLY A 141 9.16 12.77 -11.54
N VAL A 142 7.97 12.37 -11.12
CA VAL A 142 7.45 11.01 -11.34
C VAL A 142 6.78 10.92 -12.70
N GLU A 143 7.25 10.00 -13.55
CA GLU A 143 6.65 9.76 -14.85
C GLU A 143 5.45 8.79 -14.77
N ARG A 144 5.56 7.77 -13.95
CA ARG A 144 4.49 6.79 -13.70
C ARG A 144 4.48 6.32 -12.26
N PRO A 145 3.34 6.40 -11.58
CA PRO A 145 3.15 5.80 -10.26
C PRO A 145 3.32 4.28 -10.31
N GLY A 146 3.80 3.70 -9.21
CA GLY A 146 3.95 2.25 -9.04
C GLY A 146 3.31 1.77 -7.73
N ILE A 147 2.76 0.55 -7.73
CA ILE A 147 2.22 -0.09 -6.53
C ILE A 147 3.36 -0.74 -5.76
N ALA A 148 3.57 -0.31 -4.52
CA ALA A 148 4.52 -0.92 -3.60
C ALA A 148 3.78 -1.70 -2.52
N ILE A 149 4.09 -2.99 -2.38
CA ILE A 149 3.49 -3.88 -1.39
C ILE A 149 4.55 -4.49 -0.48
N PRO A 150 4.37 -4.45 0.85
CA PRO A 150 5.22 -5.20 1.76
C PRO A 150 4.90 -6.69 1.70
N ILE A 151 5.92 -7.51 1.49
CA ILE A 151 5.86 -8.96 1.55
C ILE A 151 6.60 -9.41 2.81
N PRO A 152 5.93 -10.08 3.76
CA PRO A 152 6.60 -10.61 4.94
C PRO A 152 7.53 -11.76 4.55
N ASN A 153 8.73 -11.79 5.13
CA ASN A 153 9.73 -12.84 4.86
C ASN A 153 10.08 -13.70 6.09
N GLY A 154 9.26 -13.61 7.16
CA GLY A 154 9.46 -14.36 8.40
C GLY A 154 10.42 -13.70 9.39
N HIS A 155 11.28 -12.81 8.98
CA HIS A 155 12.19 -12.03 9.82
C HIS A 155 11.83 -10.55 9.82
N ASN A 156 11.48 -10.03 8.65
CA ASN A 156 11.15 -8.65 8.40
C ASN A 156 10.15 -8.59 7.23
N ARG A 157 10.27 -7.63 6.37
CA ARG A 157 9.46 -7.48 5.15
C ARG A 157 10.32 -6.96 4.00
N VAL A 158 10.01 -7.41 2.80
CA VAL A 158 10.59 -6.92 1.56
C VAL A 158 9.53 -6.10 0.83
N LEU A 159 9.89 -4.95 0.31
CA LEU A 159 8.98 -4.12 -0.45
C LEU A 159 9.07 -4.47 -1.94
N LEU A 160 8.03 -5.06 -2.50
CA LEU A 160 7.92 -5.35 -3.93
C LEU A 160 7.30 -4.16 -4.66
N CYS A 161 7.94 -3.65 -5.70
CA CYS A 161 7.46 -2.60 -6.59
C CYS A 161 7.94 -2.85 -8.04
N ASP A 162 7.08 -2.87 -9.03
CA ASP A 162 5.66 -2.60 -9.11
C ASP A 162 4.84 -3.89 -8.96
N ALA A 163 3.81 -3.86 -8.15
CA ALA A 163 2.94 -5.00 -7.88
C ALA A 163 1.64 -5.01 -8.71
N GLY A 164 1.59 -4.28 -9.85
CA GLY A 164 0.46 -4.38 -10.77
C GLY A 164 -0.11 -3.08 -11.33
N ALA A 165 0.55 -1.92 -11.17
CA ALA A 165 0.10 -0.67 -11.77
C ALA A 165 0.46 -0.56 -13.26
N ASN A 166 1.63 -1.05 -13.67
CA ASN A 166 2.17 -0.87 -15.02
C ASN A 166 2.68 -2.18 -15.60
N VAL A 167 1.93 -2.78 -16.51
CA VAL A 167 2.26 -4.06 -17.14
C VAL A 167 3.45 -3.94 -18.12
N GLN A 168 3.59 -2.81 -18.79
CA GLN A 168 4.65 -2.55 -19.76
C GLN A 168 5.37 -1.22 -19.44
N PRO A 169 6.17 -1.17 -18.36
CA PRO A 169 6.95 0.01 -18.03
C PRO A 169 8.19 0.10 -18.96
N LYS A 170 8.87 1.26 -18.90
CA LYS A 170 10.21 1.45 -19.46
C LYS A 170 11.24 1.30 -18.35
N ALA A 171 12.50 1.08 -18.70
CA ALA A 171 13.61 0.94 -17.73
C ALA A 171 13.70 2.13 -16.77
N ARG A 172 13.50 3.37 -17.25
CA ARG A 172 13.47 4.57 -16.41
C ARG A 172 12.34 4.56 -15.38
N HIS A 173 11.20 3.90 -15.66
CA HIS A 173 10.12 3.77 -14.67
C HIS A 173 10.53 2.81 -13.56
N LEU A 174 11.16 1.68 -13.88
CA LEU A 174 11.69 0.75 -12.88
C LEU A 174 12.76 1.41 -12.02
N HIS A 175 13.64 2.22 -12.63
CA HIS A 175 14.60 3.02 -11.90
C HIS A 175 13.91 4.01 -10.93
N GLN A 176 12.86 4.70 -11.37
CA GLN A 176 12.08 5.56 -10.48
C GLN A 176 11.42 4.75 -9.36
N TYR A 177 10.86 3.56 -9.64
CA TYR A 177 10.30 2.70 -8.59
C TYR A 177 11.32 2.33 -7.52
N ALA A 178 12.58 2.11 -7.90
CA ALA A 178 13.66 1.87 -6.95
C ALA A 178 13.86 3.05 -5.99
N ILE A 179 13.79 4.28 -6.49
CA ILE A 179 13.88 5.50 -5.68
C ILE A 179 12.68 5.60 -4.74
N LEU A 180 11.46 5.51 -5.29
CA LEU A 180 10.22 5.62 -4.53
C LEU A 180 10.14 4.58 -3.41
N ALA A 181 10.43 3.31 -3.74
CA ALA A 181 10.40 2.20 -2.81
C ALA A 181 11.52 2.27 -1.75
N SER A 182 12.69 2.79 -2.10
CA SER A 182 13.77 3.04 -1.12
C SER A 182 13.35 4.11 -0.10
N VAL A 183 12.78 5.24 -0.56
CA VAL A 183 12.24 6.28 0.34
C VAL A 183 11.12 5.71 1.23
N TYR A 184 10.26 4.86 0.68
CA TYR A 184 9.22 4.17 1.46
C TYR A 184 9.85 3.30 2.55
N SER A 185 10.81 2.44 2.21
CA SER A 185 11.49 1.54 3.15
C SER A 185 12.22 2.32 4.25
N GLN A 186 12.92 3.39 3.88
CA GLN A 186 13.57 4.29 4.83
C GLN A 186 12.57 4.93 5.79
N THR A 187 11.47 5.43 5.25
CA THR A 187 10.53 6.28 5.99
C THR A 187 9.63 5.47 6.93
N LEU A 188 9.10 4.35 6.47
CA LEU A 188 8.11 3.57 7.23
C LEU A 188 8.71 2.37 7.95
N TYR A 189 9.85 1.87 7.49
CA TYR A 189 10.48 0.68 8.10
C TYR A 189 11.81 0.99 8.78
N GLY A 190 12.29 2.23 8.69
CA GLY A 190 13.52 2.67 9.38
C GLY A 190 14.79 2.03 8.81
N VAL A 191 14.76 1.51 7.59
CA VAL A 191 15.95 0.93 6.95
C VAL A 191 16.80 2.07 6.39
N GLU A 192 17.89 2.42 7.03
CA GLU A 192 18.72 3.59 6.66
C GLU A 192 19.23 3.50 5.21
N THR A 193 19.70 2.34 4.78
CA THR A 193 20.27 2.11 3.44
C THR A 193 19.65 0.86 2.81
N PRO A 194 18.42 0.95 2.25
CA PRO A 194 17.72 -0.20 1.72
C PRO A 194 18.49 -0.90 0.61
N ARG A 195 18.66 -2.21 0.71
CA ARG A 195 19.25 -3.07 -0.31
C ARG A 195 18.22 -3.25 -1.43
N VAL A 196 18.51 -2.70 -2.61
CA VAL A 196 17.63 -2.73 -3.77
C VAL A 196 18.06 -3.84 -4.73
N GLY A 197 17.21 -4.84 -4.91
CA GLY A 197 17.38 -5.91 -5.89
C GLY A 197 16.50 -5.71 -7.11
N LEU A 198 16.97 -6.07 -8.29
CA LEU A 198 16.18 -6.13 -9.52
C LEU A 198 15.79 -7.57 -9.80
N LEU A 199 14.47 -7.87 -9.82
CA LEU A 199 13.96 -9.22 -10.01
C LEU A 199 14.33 -9.76 -11.38
N ASN A 200 14.93 -10.95 -11.40
CA ASN A 200 15.37 -11.62 -12.62
C ASN A 200 15.25 -13.16 -12.48
N ILE A 201 15.52 -13.87 -13.56
CA ILE A 201 15.50 -15.34 -13.66
C ILE A 201 16.83 -16.00 -13.25
N GLY A 202 17.83 -15.23 -12.91
CA GLY A 202 19.18 -15.64 -12.50
C GLY A 202 20.00 -14.40 -12.18
N THR A 203 21.16 -14.62 -11.53
CA THR A 203 22.04 -13.54 -11.05
C THR A 203 23.12 -13.14 -12.07
N GLU A 204 23.28 -13.90 -13.17
CA GLU A 204 24.27 -13.65 -14.21
C GLU A 204 23.85 -12.45 -15.08
N GLU A 205 24.82 -11.65 -15.50
CA GLU A 205 24.60 -10.37 -16.21
C GLU A 205 23.86 -10.52 -17.54
N GLU A 206 24.08 -11.62 -18.25
CA GLU A 206 23.44 -11.90 -19.53
C GLU A 206 21.98 -12.36 -19.41
N LYS A 207 21.51 -12.72 -18.22
CA LYS A 207 20.14 -13.17 -17.99
C LYS A 207 19.13 -12.02 -18.01
N GLY A 208 17.90 -12.37 -18.30
CA GLY A 208 16.77 -11.47 -18.25
C GLY A 208 16.40 -10.82 -19.58
N THR A 209 15.29 -10.10 -19.55
CA THR A 209 14.74 -9.38 -20.71
C THR A 209 15.55 -8.11 -21.03
N ALA A 210 15.32 -7.53 -22.20
CA ALA A 210 15.92 -6.23 -22.56
C ALA A 210 15.58 -5.14 -21.53
N LEU A 211 14.33 -5.10 -21.03
CA LEU A 211 13.90 -4.17 -20.00
C LEU A 211 14.74 -4.31 -18.72
N VAL A 212 14.94 -5.55 -18.26
CA VAL A 212 15.71 -5.84 -17.03
C VAL A 212 17.17 -5.41 -17.19
N LYS A 213 17.80 -5.74 -18.33
CA LYS A 213 19.19 -5.34 -18.62
C LYS A 213 19.38 -3.83 -18.69
N GLU A 214 18.48 -3.14 -19.38
CA GLU A 214 18.50 -1.67 -19.46
C GLU A 214 18.27 -1.02 -18.07
N THR A 215 17.35 -1.57 -17.28
CA THR A 215 17.09 -1.10 -15.91
C THR A 215 18.33 -1.26 -15.02
N ARG A 216 19.01 -2.41 -15.08
CA ARG A 216 20.24 -2.65 -14.33
C ARG A 216 21.27 -1.54 -14.57
N LEU A 217 21.51 -1.19 -15.84
CA LEU A 217 22.47 -0.13 -16.20
C LEU A 217 22.12 1.24 -15.61
N LEU A 218 20.82 1.53 -15.43
CA LEU A 218 20.37 2.75 -14.78
C LEU A 218 20.58 2.70 -13.25
N LEU A 219 20.28 1.56 -12.64
CA LEU A 219 20.44 1.35 -11.19
C LEU A 219 21.90 1.37 -10.76
N GLU A 220 22.81 0.75 -11.53
CA GLU A 220 24.24 0.74 -11.27
C GLU A 220 24.90 2.13 -11.33
N LYS A 221 24.37 3.00 -12.19
CA LYS A 221 24.86 4.39 -12.32
C LYS A 221 24.36 5.31 -11.22
N ASP A 222 23.36 4.90 -10.47
CA ASP A 222 22.72 5.71 -9.46
C ASP A 222 23.39 5.54 -8.09
N ALA A 223 24.40 6.35 -7.81
CA ALA A 223 25.13 6.32 -6.53
C ALA A 223 24.24 6.61 -5.30
N GLY A 224 23.04 7.10 -5.48
CA GLY A 224 22.08 7.33 -4.39
C GLY A 224 21.23 6.12 -4.04
N LEU A 225 21.41 4.97 -4.70
CA LEU A 225 20.77 3.70 -4.39
C LEU A 225 21.79 2.65 -3.95
N ASN A 226 21.45 1.87 -2.95
CA ASN A 226 22.23 0.69 -2.59
C ASN A 226 21.75 -0.49 -3.44
N PHE A 227 22.08 -0.44 -4.73
CA PHE A 227 21.73 -1.50 -5.68
C PHE A 227 22.64 -2.71 -5.48
N ILE A 228 22.06 -3.88 -5.18
CA ILE A 228 22.77 -5.12 -4.89
C ILE A 228 22.82 -6.09 -6.10
N GLY A 229 22.31 -5.68 -7.26
CA GLY A 229 22.28 -6.50 -8.47
C GLY A 229 20.96 -7.22 -8.69
N TYR A 230 21.01 -8.32 -9.44
CA TYR A 230 19.85 -9.17 -9.67
C TYR A 230 19.51 -10.02 -8.46
N VAL A 231 18.21 -10.19 -8.23
CA VAL A 231 17.63 -11.11 -7.22
C VAL A 231 16.66 -12.06 -7.89
N GLU A 232 16.57 -13.28 -7.40
CA GLU A 232 15.61 -14.27 -7.87
C GLU A 232 14.37 -14.29 -6.96
N GLY A 233 13.27 -14.89 -7.42
CA GLY A 233 12.03 -14.97 -6.63
C GLY A 233 12.20 -15.63 -5.25
N ARG A 234 13.15 -16.58 -5.10
CA ARG A 234 13.47 -17.22 -3.82
C ARG A 234 14.11 -16.27 -2.81
N ASP A 235 14.81 -15.23 -3.28
CA ASP A 235 15.55 -14.29 -2.44
C ASP A 235 14.63 -13.32 -1.70
N ILE A 236 13.36 -13.19 -2.13
CA ILE A 236 12.32 -12.42 -1.43
C ILE A 236 12.16 -12.88 0.02
N PHE A 237 12.38 -14.17 0.30
CA PHE A 237 12.18 -14.76 1.63
C PHE A 237 13.47 -14.97 2.44
N ASN A 238 14.64 -14.63 1.89
CA ASN A 238 15.96 -14.96 2.48
C ASN A 238 16.66 -13.79 3.16
N ASP A 239 15.96 -12.69 3.47
CA ASP A 239 16.55 -11.46 4.01
C ASP A 239 17.74 -10.91 3.20
N HIS A 240 17.74 -11.16 1.89
CA HIS A 240 18.81 -10.75 0.99
C HIS A 240 18.67 -9.29 0.55
N CYS A 241 17.43 -8.80 0.43
CA CYS A 241 17.10 -7.45 -0.02
C CYS A 241 15.96 -6.86 0.82
N ASP A 242 15.85 -5.54 0.80
CA ASP A 242 14.79 -4.78 1.48
C ASP A 242 13.74 -4.26 0.48
N VAL A 243 14.16 -4.11 -0.78
CA VAL A 243 13.34 -3.64 -1.90
C VAL A 243 13.60 -4.52 -3.11
N VAL A 244 12.54 -5.02 -3.74
CA VAL A 244 12.58 -5.77 -5.00
C VAL A 244 11.84 -4.99 -6.08
N ILE A 245 12.53 -4.71 -7.18
CA ILE A 245 12.00 -3.96 -8.31
C ILE A 245 11.69 -4.90 -9.46
N THR A 246 10.52 -4.71 -10.07
CA THR A 246 10.06 -5.46 -11.23
C THR A 246 9.01 -4.67 -12.03
N ASP A 247 8.60 -5.17 -13.20
CA ASP A 247 7.42 -4.68 -13.90
C ASP A 247 6.13 -5.15 -13.22
N GLY A 248 5.03 -4.43 -13.45
CA GLY A 248 3.77 -4.71 -12.76
C GLY A 248 3.12 -6.04 -13.16
N PHE A 249 3.42 -6.60 -14.34
CA PHE A 249 2.93 -7.93 -14.71
C PHE A 249 3.63 -9.00 -13.86
N THR A 250 4.95 -9.00 -13.87
CA THR A 250 5.76 -9.94 -13.10
C THR A 250 5.50 -9.81 -11.60
N GLY A 251 5.43 -8.58 -11.08
CA GLY A 251 5.17 -8.33 -9.67
C GLY A 251 3.79 -8.80 -9.21
N ASN A 252 2.76 -8.61 -10.03
CA ASN A 252 1.42 -9.12 -9.70
C ASN A 252 1.37 -10.67 -9.75
N VAL A 253 2.08 -11.30 -10.70
CA VAL A 253 2.19 -12.77 -10.74
C VAL A 253 2.88 -13.29 -9.49
N VAL A 254 4.02 -12.71 -9.10
CA VAL A 254 4.74 -13.07 -7.85
C VAL A 254 3.83 -12.94 -6.64
N LEU A 255 3.11 -11.82 -6.52
CA LEU A 255 2.17 -11.59 -5.43
C LEU A 255 1.09 -12.67 -5.38
N LYS A 256 0.44 -12.99 -6.52
CA LYS A 256 -0.62 -14.02 -6.58
C LYS A 256 -0.11 -15.43 -6.29
N VAL A 257 1.14 -15.74 -6.65
CA VAL A 257 1.77 -17.03 -6.28
C VAL A 257 1.99 -17.09 -4.77
N ILE A 258 2.50 -16.03 -4.15
CA ILE A 258 2.72 -15.96 -2.70
C ILE A 258 1.39 -16.09 -1.94
N GLU A 259 0.36 -15.34 -2.33
CA GLU A 259 -0.98 -15.41 -1.74
C GLU A 259 -1.60 -16.81 -1.87
N GLY A 260 -1.55 -17.39 -3.08
CA GLY A 260 -2.10 -18.71 -3.36
C GLY A 260 -1.41 -19.83 -2.60
N MET A 261 -0.08 -19.79 -2.54
CA MET A 261 0.73 -20.76 -1.80
C MET A 261 0.49 -20.66 -0.30
N GLY A 262 0.51 -19.45 0.26
CA GLY A 262 0.23 -19.24 1.69
C GLY A 262 -1.15 -19.76 2.10
N GLY A 263 -2.19 -19.44 1.33
CA GLY A 263 -3.54 -19.93 1.57
C GLY A 263 -3.66 -21.46 1.45
N SER A 264 -2.98 -22.06 0.47
CA SER A 264 -2.98 -23.53 0.30
C SER A 264 -2.29 -24.23 1.47
N LEU A 265 -1.11 -23.74 1.87
CA LEU A 265 -0.35 -24.30 2.99
C LEU A 265 -1.15 -24.24 4.30
N LEU A 266 -1.82 -23.10 4.57
CA LEU A 266 -2.66 -22.92 5.74
C LEU A 266 -3.83 -23.91 5.78
N ARG A 267 -4.52 -24.09 4.64
CA ARG A 267 -5.62 -25.09 4.55
C ARG A 267 -5.12 -26.50 4.82
N THR A 268 -3.97 -26.86 4.24
CA THR A 268 -3.36 -28.18 4.45
C THR A 268 -3.02 -28.42 5.92
N LEU A 269 -2.37 -27.46 6.58
CA LEU A 269 -2.00 -27.56 8.00
C LEU A 269 -3.23 -27.63 8.91
N LYS A 270 -4.28 -26.83 8.64
CA LYS A 270 -5.55 -26.94 9.37
C LYS A 270 -6.18 -28.33 9.21
N GLY A 271 -6.15 -28.91 7.99
CA GLY A 271 -6.64 -30.28 7.74
C GLY A 271 -5.84 -31.34 8.48
N GLN A 272 -4.52 -31.19 8.59
CA GLN A 272 -3.68 -32.10 9.38
C GLN A 272 -3.95 -31.98 10.90
N LEU A 273 -4.10 -30.75 11.41
CA LEU A 273 -4.44 -30.50 12.81
C LEU A 273 -5.76 -31.15 13.18
N ALA A 274 -6.75 -31.12 12.31
CA ALA A 274 -8.08 -31.72 12.57
C ALA A 274 -8.04 -33.25 12.70
N GLN A 275 -6.96 -33.90 12.27
CA GLN A 275 -6.76 -35.37 12.39
C GLN A 275 -6.00 -35.77 13.65
N LEU A 276 -5.46 -34.80 14.41
CA LEU A 276 -4.72 -35.08 15.63
C LEU A 276 -5.64 -35.19 16.84
N PRO A 277 -5.20 -35.89 17.92
CA PRO A 277 -5.89 -35.84 19.20
C PRO A 277 -6.12 -34.42 19.68
N ALA A 278 -7.27 -34.13 20.28
CA ALA A 278 -7.68 -32.75 20.65
C ALA A 278 -6.64 -32.03 21.51
N GLN A 279 -5.97 -32.73 22.43
CA GLN A 279 -4.91 -32.14 23.24
C GLN A 279 -3.73 -31.67 22.38
N THR A 280 -3.20 -32.52 21.51
CA THR A 280 -2.07 -32.20 20.61
C THR A 280 -2.44 -31.10 19.63
N ALA A 281 -3.64 -31.12 19.05
CA ALA A 281 -4.16 -30.09 18.19
C ALA A 281 -4.25 -28.74 18.93
N GLY A 282 -4.70 -28.74 20.19
CA GLY A 282 -4.78 -27.55 21.05
C GLY A 282 -3.42 -26.94 21.37
N GLU A 283 -2.39 -27.75 21.54
CA GLU A 283 -1.00 -27.28 21.76
C GLU A 283 -0.35 -26.73 20.50
N LEU A 284 -0.60 -27.32 19.33
CA LEU A 284 0.00 -26.90 18.05
C LEU A 284 -0.72 -25.73 17.37
N ALA A 285 -2.04 -25.61 17.54
CA ALA A 285 -2.84 -24.58 16.88
C ALA A 285 -2.34 -23.14 17.13
N PRO A 286 -1.94 -22.73 18.36
CA PRO A 286 -1.36 -21.41 18.61
C PRO A 286 -0.05 -21.19 17.88
N ILE A 287 0.82 -22.21 17.81
CA ILE A 287 2.12 -22.12 17.12
C ILE A 287 1.90 -21.89 15.63
N ILE A 288 1.04 -22.68 15.02
CA ILE A 288 0.69 -22.54 13.60
C ILE A 288 0.05 -21.19 13.34
N LYS A 289 -0.90 -20.75 14.18
CA LYS A 289 -1.52 -19.44 14.05
C LYS A 289 -0.49 -18.30 14.13
N ASN A 290 0.41 -18.35 15.10
CA ASN A 290 1.45 -17.31 15.23
C ASN A 290 2.40 -17.30 14.04
N THR A 291 2.80 -18.48 13.54
CA THR A 291 3.63 -18.56 12.33
C THR A 291 2.93 -17.93 11.12
N PHE A 292 1.62 -18.25 10.92
CA PHE A 292 0.87 -17.65 9.81
C PHE A 292 0.64 -16.16 9.97
N ASN A 293 0.48 -15.64 11.17
CA ASN A 293 0.36 -14.20 11.41
C ASN A 293 1.62 -13.44 10.96
N LEU A 294 2.80 -14.06 10.99
CA LEU A 294 4.03 -13.44 10.46
C LEU A 294 4.00 -13.24 8.93
N TYR A 295 3.17 -14.01 8.22
CA TYR A 295 3.00 -13.95 6.77
C TYR A 295 1.64 -13.40 6.34
N ASP A 296 0.83 -12.94 7.30
CA ASP A 296 -0.49 -12.41 7.03
C ASP A 296 -0.39 -11.01 6.38
N HIS A 297 -0.77 -10.92 5.12
CA HIS A 297 -0.80 -9.66 4.39
C HIS A 297 -1.78 -8.63 4.96
N GLU A 298 -2.81 -9.06 5.70
CA GLU A 298 -3.74 -8.14 6.37
C GLU A 298 -3.08 -7.35 7.49
N GLU A 299 -1.97 -7.83 8.06
CA GLU A 299 -1.21 -7.12 9.11
C GLU A 299 -0.55 -5.84 8.60
N TYR A 300 -0.25 -5.75 7.30
CA TYR A 300 0.48 -4.62 6.71
C TYR A 300 -0.43 -3.56 6.09
N GLY A 301 -1.76 -3.77 6.14
CA GLY A 301 -2.76 -2.80 5.73
C GLY A 301 -2.98 -2.67 4.22
N GLY A 302 -2.04 -3.12 3.37
CA GLY A 302 -2.20 -3.07 1.92
C GLY A 302 -1.01 -2.49 1.15
N ALA A 303 -1.24 -2.17 -0.12
CA ALA A 303 -0.25 -1.68 -1.06
C ALA A 303 -0.44 -0.18 -1.34
N LEU A 304 0.62 0.62 -1.22
CA LEU A 304 0.60 2.05 -1.56
C LEU A 304 0.88 2.27 -3.05
N LEU A 305 0.07 3.11 -3.69
CA LEU A 305 0.38 3.67 -5.00
C LEU A 305 1.34 4.86 -4.80
N LEU A 306 2.62 4.63 -5.03
CA LEU A 306 3.66 5.63 -4.87
C LEU A 306 3.76 6.54 -6.08
N GLY A 307 4.02 7.81 -5.86
CA GLY A 307 4.28 8.78 -6.92
C GLY A 307 3.06 9.57 -7.38
N VAL A 308 1.96 9.55 -6.64
CA VAL A 308 0.78 10.43 -6.84
C VAL A 308 0.66 11.44 -5.70
N SER A 309 0.04 12.59 -5.99
CA SER A 309 -0.33 13.56 -4.96
C SER A 309 -1.44 12.99 -4.07
N GLY A 310 -1.19 12.83 -2.77
CA GLY A 310 -2.06 12.13 -1.82
C GLY A 310 -1.60 10.71 -1.53
N LEU A 311 -2.24 10.08 -0.57
CA LEU A 311 -1.93 8.70 -0.17
C LEU A 311 -3.02 7.75 -0.69
N PHE A 312 -2.63 6.81 -1.51
CA PHE A 312 -3.51 5.81 -2.13
C PHE A 312 -3.16 4.42 -1.64
N LEU A 313 -4.03 3.84 -0.84
CA LEU A 313 -3.84 2.48 -0.34
C LEU A 313 -4.84 1.50 -0.97
N LYS A 314 -4.31 0.50 -1.64
CA LYS A 314 -5.07 -0.64 -2.18
C LYS A 314 -5.02 -1.78 -1.18
N VAL A 315 -6.19 -2.21 -0.72
CA VAL A 315 -6.34 -3.40 0.13
C VAL A 315 -6.80 -4.58 -0.73
N HIS A 316 -6.49 -5.81 -0.35
CA HIS A 316 -6.90 -7.00 -1.08
C HIS A 316 -8.43 -7.10 -1.22
N GLY A 317 -8.95 -7.68 -2.33
CA GLY A 317 -10.40 -7.78 -2.58
C GLY A 317 -11.15 -8.58 -1.50
N SER A 318 -10.53 -9.62 -0.94
CA SER A 318 -11.09 -10.41 0.16
C SER A 318 -10.85 -9.84 1.57
N ALA A 319 -10.42 -8.56 1.65
CA ALA A 319 -10.09 -7.91 2.92
C ALA A 319 -11.24 -7.97 3.93
N GLY A 320 -10.89 -8.42 5.14
CA GLY A 320 -11.75 -8.34 6.31
C GLY A 320 -11.63 -7.00 7.05
N GLN A 321 -12.35 -6.87 8.16
CA GLN A 321 -12.29 -5.67 9.01
C GLN A 321 -10.88 -5.34 9.50
N LYS A 322 -10.07 -6.36 9.84
CA LYS A 322 -8.68 -6.21 10.28
C LYS A 322 -7.81 -5.51 9.23
N ALA A 323 -7.94 -5.91 7.97
CA ALA A 323 -7.18 -5.30 6.87
C ALA A 323 -7.51 -3.81 6.71
N ILE A 324 -8.80 -3.44 6.78
CA ILE A 324 -9.22 -2.02 6.69
C ILE A 324 -8.71 -1.22 7.88
N ARG A 325 -8.85 -1.76 9.11
CA ARG A 325 -8.32 -1.13 10.32
C ARG A 325 -6.81 -0.88 10.21
N ASN A 326 -6.04 -1.87 9.76
CA ASN A 326 -4.60 -1.76 9.58
C ASN A 326 -4.24 -0.83 8.40
N ALA A 327 -5.08 -0.77 7.36
CA ALA A 327 -4.93 0.18 6.26
C ALA A 327 -5.01 1.64 6.72
N VAL A 328 -5.95 1.97 7.59
CA VAL A 328 -6.05 3.31 8.21
C VAL A 328 -4.80 3.61 9.04
N HIS A 329 -4.32 2.65 9.83
CA HIS A 329 -3.08 2.81 10.59
C HIS A 329 -1.87 3.05 9.68
N ALA A 330 -1.71 2.28 8.59
CA ALA A 330 -0.61 2.43 7.64
C ALA A 330 -0.62 3.82 6.96
N VAL A 331 -1.78 4.28 6.52
CA VAL A 331 -1.96 5.61 5.93
C VAL A 331 -1.61 6.71 6.94
N LYS A 332 -2.03 6.58 8.19
CA LYS A 332 -1.69 7.54 9.26
C LYS A 332 -0.18 7.61 9.50
N GLN A 333 0.50 6.48 9.50
CA GLN A 333 1.97 6.46 9.60
C GLN A 333 2.63 7.12 8.38
N ALA A 334 2.17 6.82 7.17
CA ALA A 334 2.70 7.43 5.94
C ALA A 334 2.54 8.96 5.93
N THR A 335 1.40 9.48 6.41
CA THR A 335 1.15 10.92 6.56
C THR A 335 2.08 11.54 7.59
N ARG A 336 2.17 10.97 8.79
CA ARG A 336 3.06 11.47 9.86
C ARG A 336 4.51 11.59 9.44
N HIS A 337 4.97 10.66 8.61
CA HIS A 337 6.34 10.65 8.10
C HIS A 337 6.52 11.45 6.80
N ASN A 338 5.48 12.09 6.30
CA ASN A 338 5.50 12.98 5.13
C ASN A 338 6.13 12.34 3.89
N ILE A 339 5.73 11.08 3.59
CA ILE A 339 6.37 10.24 2.57
C ILE A 339 6.43 10.92 1.20
N ASN A 340 5.35 11.61 0.78
CA ASN A 340 5.29 12.27 -0.52
C ASN A 340 6.29 13.44 -0.63
N ALA A 341 6.46 14.22 0.44
CA ALA A 341 7.44 15.30 0.47
C ALA A 341 8.88 14.74 0.40
N ARG A 342 9.16 13.64 1.10
CA ARG A 342 10.46 12.96 1.05
C ARG A 342 10.77 12.40 -0.33
N ILE A 343 9.77 11.81 -0.99
CA ILE A 343 9.89 11.32 -2.38
C ILE A 343 10.22 12.50 -3.31
N SER A 344 9.46 13.59 -3.24
CA SER A 344 9.67 14.77 -4.08
C SER A 344 11.05 15.40 -3.87
N ALA A 345 11.50 15.51 -2.62
CA ALA A 345 12.84 15.98 -2.29
C ALA A 345 13.93 15.10 -2.92
N ARG A 346 13.80 13.77 -2.77
CA ARG A 346 14.76 12.81 -3.29
C ARG A 346 14.87 12.79 -4.81
N LEU A 347 13.74 13.02 -5.51
CA LEU A 347 13.74 13.13 -6.97
C LEU A 347 14.34 14.45 -7.44
N SER A 348 14.10 15.56 -6.72
CA SER A 348 14.62 16.88 -7.06
C SER A 348 16.16 16.95 -6.95
N GLU A 349 16.76 16.28 -5.97
CA GLU A 349 18.22 16.18 -5.80
C GLU A 349 18.94 15.56 -7.01
N ARG A 350 18.22 14.86 -7.89
CA ARG A 350 18.77 14.15 -9.05
C ARG A 350 18.60 14.89 -10.36
N VAL A 351 17.84 15.96 -10.37
CA VAL A 351 17.63 16.84 -11.54
C VAL A 351 18.63 18.00 -11.52
N ALA A 352 19.22 18.29 -10.37
CA ALA A 352 20.25 19.31 -10.17
C ALA A 352 21.65 18.75 -10.43
#